data_8990cc5b5e4f71845fe9ea0ab0ce2fb5
#
_entry.id   8990cc5b5e4f71845fe9ea0ab0ce2fb5
#
_cell.length_a   1.000
_cell.length_b   1.000
_cell.length_c   1.000
_cell.angle_alpha   90.00
_cell.angle_beta   90.00
_cell.angle_gamma   90.00
#
_symmetry.space_group_name_H-M   'P 1'
#
loop_
_entity.id
_entity.type
_entity.pdbx_description
1 polymer ?
#
loop_
_entity_poly.entity_id
_entity_poly.type
_entity_poly.pdbx_seq_one_letter_code
_entity_poly.pdbx_strand_id
1 'polypeptide(L)'
;MGATIDVENTREASIEYYAKFLGFIVANVHADGQSNQPRTSLLLNALTHFTSAYTSTKDIHSLTATFGTDTRKTILSAYFEAIAVLQDPGVAKIPGGPEPTLFSAAAKGKASVFALFGGQGTNEVYFDELQALYDIYKPFIAPYLSSTIQVLKSLAEEEEDTTYYCTYGFDIIKWLDDPSLRPSVPYLASVPISFPLIGLTQLVQYLVICKVARLTPGELCARISGATGHSQGLVSAVVLAASTTFESFNENSCKALKWLIFSGLRGQQTFPVVSVEPNLGQGHWSLPHAHARR
;
A
#
# COMPACT_ATOMS: atom_id res chain seq x y z
N MET A 1 40.76 -27.17 16.63
CA MET A 1 39.40 -27.15 16.08
C MET A 1 39.18 -25.73 15.58
N GLY A 2 39.25 -25.50 14.27
CA GLY A 2 38.95 -24.20 13.68
C GLY A 2 37.42 -24.05 13.59
N ALA A 3 36.85 -23.06 14.27
CA ALA A 3 35.48 -22.68 14.12
C ALA A 3 35.30 -22.14 12.69
N THR A 4 34.58 -22.85 11.86
CA THR A 4 34.13 -22.35 10.57
C THR A 4 33.11 -21.26 10.88
N ILE A 5 33.49 -20.00 10.73
CA ILE A 5 32.54 -18.88 10.80
C ILE A 5 31.68 -18.99 9.56
N ASP A 6 30.37 -19.19 9.75
CA ASP A 6 29.40 -19.18 8.66
C ASP A 6 29.32 -17.75 8.08
N VAL A 7 29.94 -17.57 6.90
CA VAL A 7 30.07 -16.26 6.24
C VAL A 7 28.70 -15.69 5.85
N GLU A 8 27.72 -16.54 5.53
CA GLU A 8 26.37 -16.11 5.21
C GLU A 8 25.66 -15.53 6.44
N ASN A 9 25.75 -16.21 7.58
CA ASN A 9 25.17 -15.76 8.83
C ASN A 9 25.79 -14.43 9.31
N THR A 10 27.08 -14.22 9.05
CA THR A 10 27.78 -12.97 9.37
C THR A 10 27.31 -11.82 8.47
N ARG A 11 27.01 -12.10 7.18
CA ARG A 11 26.52 -11.10 6.24
C ARG A 11 25.09 -10.67 6.55
N GLU A 12 24.20 -11.60 6.87
CA GLU A 12 22.82 -11.31 7.29
C GLU A 12 22.78 -10.46 8.55
N ALA A 13 23.56 -10.81 9.57
CA ALA A 13 23.68 -10.04 10.80
C ALA A 13 24.20 -8.61 10.52
N SER A 14 25.13 -8.45 9.59
CA SER A 14 25.66 -7.14 9.18
C SER A 14 24.59 -6.27 8.50
N ILE A 15 23.77 -6.84 7.63
CA ILE A 15 22.67 -6.15 6.94
C ILE A 15 21.62 -5.71 7.97
N GLU A 16 21.23 -6.58 8.88
CA GLU A 16 20.26 -6.27 9.94
C GLU A 16 20.76 -5.15 10.85
N TYR A 17 22.01 -5.24 11.29
CA TYR A 17 22.63 -4.19 12.11
C TYR A 17 22.66 -2.84 11.38
N TYR A 18 23.00 -2.86 10.10
CA TYR A 18 23.06 -1.64 9.29
C TYR A 18 21.67 -1.03 9.09
N ALA A 19 20.63 -1.85 8.89
CA ALA A 19 19.26 -1.39 8.80
C ALA A 19 18.79 -0.73 10.12
N LYS A 20 19.11 -1.33 11.28
CA LYS A 20 18.86 -0.72 12.59
C LYS A 20 19.57 0.62 12.75
N PHE A 21 20.80 0.73 12.24
CA PHE A 21 21.54 1.99 12.25
C PHE A 21 20.89 3.05 11.36
N LEU A 22 20.41 2.70 10.15
CA LEU A 22 19.63 3.61 9.31
C LEU A 22 18.37 4.10 10.03
N GLY A 23 17.57 3.20 10.61
CA GLY A 23 16.39 3.55 11.38
C GLY A 23 16.68 4.48 12.55
N PHE A 24 17.80 4.25 13.27
CA PHE A 24 18.24 5.14 14.34
C PHE A 24 18.56 6.56 13.81
N ILE A 25 19.26 6.69 12.68
CA ILE A 25 19.55 8.00 12.10
C ILE A 25 18.26 8.69 11.68
N VAL A 26 17.35 7.99 10.98
CA VAL A 26 16.06 8.50 10.53
C VAL A 26 15.25 9.06 11.71
N ALA A 27 15.11 8.30 12.79
CA ALA A 27 14.38 8.71 13.98
C ALA A 27 14.95 10.01 14.60
N ASN A 28 16.23 10.28 14.37
CA ASN A 28 16.92 11.45 14.92
C ASN A 28 17.06 12.63 13.94
N VAL A 29 16.73 12.46 12.64
CA VAL A 29 16.83 13.55 11.65
C VAL A 29 15.88 14.69 11.99
N HIS A 30 14.70 14.40 12.50
CA HIS A 30 13.64 15.37 12.80
C HIS A 30 13.45 15.63 14.31
N ALA A 31 14.32 15.09 15.15
CA ALA A 31 14.14 15.15 16.62
C ALA A 31 13.97 16.57 17.18
N ASP A 32 14.54 17.58 16.53
CA ASP A 32 14.53 18.97 17.00
C ASP A 32 13.59 19.88 16.19
N GLY A 33 12.70 19.32 15.35
CA GLY A 33 11.73 20.11 14.55
C GLY A 33 12.35 20.99 13.45
N GLN A 34 13.68 20.95 13.28
CA GLN A 34 14.40 21.65 12.21
C GLN A 34 15.18 20.67 11.36
N SER A 35 15.27 20.96 10.05
CA SER A 35 16.13 20.19 9.14
C SER A 35 17.58 20.26 9.60
N ASN A 36 18.10 19.14 10.12
CA ASN A 36 19.46 19.05 10.63
C ASN A 36 20.41 18.57 9.53
N GLN A 37 21.00 19.50 8.79
CA GLN A 37 21.92 19.27 7.67
C GLN A 37 23.02 18.22 7.97
N PRO A 38 23.70 18.23 9.14
CA PRO A 38 24.68 17.20 9.45
C PRO A 38 24.09 15.79 9.55
N ARG A 39 22.89 15.63 10.13
CA ARG A 39 22.21 14.34 10.26
C ARG A 39 21.70 13.83 8.90
N THR A 40 21.19 14.72 8.08
CA THR A 40 20.79 14.39 6.70
C THR A 40 21.99 13.94 5.87
N SER A 41 23.15 14.61 6.01
CA SER A 41 24.39 14.21 5.34
C SER A 41 24.90 12.86 5.85
N LEU A 42 24.78 12.58 7.15
CA LEU A 42 25.10 11.28 7.72
C LEU A 42 24.18 10.18 7.15
N LEU A 43 22.88 10.43 7.07
CA LEU A 43 21.92 9.49 6.50
C LEU A 43 22.22 9.19 5.03
N LEU A 44 22.52 10.22 4.24
CA LEU A 44 22.91 10.06 2.83
C LEU A 44 24.19 9.22 2.68
N ASN A 45 25.20 9.49 3.48
CA ASN A 45 26.45 8.72 3.48
C ASN A 45 26.21 7.27 3.90
N ALA A 46 25.43 7.04 4.94
CA ALA A 46 25.07 5.70 5.40
C ALA A 46 24.31 4.93 4.33
N LEU A 47 23.26 5.55 3.71
CA LEU A 47 22.49 4.91 2.66
C LEU A 47 23.33 4.64 1.41
N THR A 48 24.23 5.56 1.04
CA THR A 48 25.19 5.38 -0.07
C THR A 48 26.12 4.19 0.19
N HIS A 49 26.66 4.10 1.39
CA HIS A 49 27.49 2.97 1.77
C HIS A 49 26.71 1.65 1.76
N PHE A 50 25.51 1.63 2.32
CA PHE A 50 24.63 0.44 2.28
C PHE A 50 24.35 0.00 0.84
N THR A 51 23.99 0.95 -0.01
CA THR A 51 23.69 0.67 -1.44
C THR A 51 24.89 0.10 -2.16
N SER A 52 26.07 0.69 -1.99
CA SER A 52 27.29 0.19 -2.63
C SER A 52 27.74 -1.16 -2.12
N ALA A 53 27.60 -1.42 -0.82
CA ALA A 53 28.05 -2.66 -0.21
C ALA A 53 27.11 -3.85 -0.44
N TYR A 54 25.78 -3.62 -0.44
CA TYR A 54 24.79 -4.69 -0.38
C TYR A 54 23.83 -4.74 -1.56
N THR A 55 23.46 -3.61 -2.16
CA THR A 55 22.43 -3.54 -3.23
C THR A 55 22.99 -3.13 -4.59
N SER A 56 24.32 -3.13 -4.78
CA SER A 56 24.94 -2.80 -6.05
C SER A 56 24.57 -3.75 -7.20
N THR A 57 24.32 -5.03 -6.89
CA THR A 57 24.01 -6.08 -7.86
C THR A 57 22.62 -6.68 -7.71
N LYS A 58 21.96 -6.49 -6.56
CA LYS A 58 20.63 -7.00 -6.25
C LYS A 58 19.81 -5.88 -5.63
N ASP A 59 18.52 -5.82 -5.96
CA ASP A 59 17.60 -4.94 -5.25
C ASP A 59 17.41 -5.40 -3.79
N ILE A 60 16.90 -4.50 -2.95
CA ILE A 60 16.74 -4.74 -1.51
C ILE A 60 15.76 -5.88 -1.21
N HIS A 61 14.73 -6.09 -2.03
CA HIS A 61 13.77 -7.19 -1.83
C HIS A 61 14.40 -8.54 -2.12
N SER A 62 15.18 -8.63 -3.20
CA SER A 62 15.95 -9.83 -3.55
C SER A 62 17.05 -10.10 -2.51
N LEU A 63 17.67 -9.05 -1.98
CA LEU A 63 18.68 -9.18 -0.93
C LEU A 63 18.09 -9.78 0.36
N THR A 64 16.88 -9.39 0.71
CA THR A 64 16.21 -9.79 1.97
C THR A 64 15.27 -10.99 1.80
N ALA A 65 15.22 -11.62 0.63
CA ALA A 65 14.27 -12.70 0.35
C ALA A 65 14.44 -13.94 1.24
N THR A 66 15.67 -14.20 1.74
CA THR A 66 15.99 -15.34 2.61
C THR A 66 15.82 -15.05 4.10
N PHE A 67 15.61 -13.80 4.48
CA PHE A 67 15.45 -13.41 5.88
C PHE A 67 14.08 -13.83 6.42
N GLY A 68 14.00 -14.10 7.72
CA GLY A 68 12.73 -14.29 8.41
C GLY A 68 11.81 -13.06 8.26
N THR A 69 10.51 -13.27 8.27
CA THR A 69 9.49 -12.26 7.95
C THR A 69 9.69 -10.95 8.72
N ASP A 70 9.88 -11.02 10.03
CA ASP A 70 10.01 -9.82 10.89
C ASP A 70 11.31 -9.07 10.62
N THR A 71 12.44 -9.80 10.47
CA THR A 71 13.73 -9.20 10.14
C THR A 71 13.67 -8.54 8.76
N ARG A 72 13.08 -9.21 7.78
CA ARG A 72 12.88 -8.66 6.44
C ARG A 72 12.04 -7.37 6.47
N LYS A 73 10.93 -7.36 7.21
CA LYS A 73 10.08 -6.19 7.41
C LYS A 73 10.87 -5.04 8.01
N THR A 74 11.64 -5.29 9.09
CA THR A 74 12.47 -4.29 9.75
C THR A 74 13.51 -3.68 8.81
N ILE A 75 14.19 -4.51 8.01
CA ILE A 75 15.19 -4.03 7.05
C ILE A 75 14.55 -3.17 5.96
N LEU A 76 13.44 -3.65 5.38
CA LEU A 76 12.75 -2.94 4.30
C LEU A 76 12.18 -1.60 4.77
N SER A 77 11.50 -1.56 5.94
CA SER A 77 10.95 -0.31 6.46
C SER A 77 12.05 0.72 6.74
N ALA A 78 13.12 0.34 7.43
CA ALA A 78 14.24 1.25 7.70
C ALA A 78 14.91 1.79 6.42
N TYR A 79 15.06 0.93 5.40
CA TYR A 79 15.61 1.33 4.09
C TYR A 79 14.71 2.34 3.38
N PHE A 80 13.39 2.07 3.31
CA PHE A 80 12.46 2.97 2.63
C PHE A 80 12.16 4.24 3.41
N GLU A 81 12.20 4.20 4.73
CA GLU A 81 12.18 5.40 5.57
C GLU A 81 13.38 6.31 5.30
N ALA A 82 14.59 5.74 5.22
CA ALA A 82 15.79 6.48 4.86
C ALA A 82 15.68 7.14 3.48
N ILE A 83 15.16 6.42 2.49
CA ILE A 83 14.90 6.95 1.14
C ILE A 83 13.87 8.08 1.19
N ALA A 84 12.78 7.91 1.93
CA ALA A 84 11.71 8.91 1.99
C ALA A 84 12.21 10.24 2.58
N VAL A 85 12.97 10.18 3.66
CA VAL A 85 13.59 11.37 4.29
C VAL A 85 14.54 12.10 3.31
N LEU A 86 15.28 11.36 2.48
CA LEU A 86 16.24 11.93 1.53
C LEU A 86 15.59 12.38 0.21
N GLN A 87 14.33 11.99 -0.07
CA GLN A 87 13.58 12.45 -1.25
C GLN A 87 12.94 13.83 -1.09
N ASP A 88 13.06 14.44 0.09
CA ASP A 88 12.54 15.77 0.34
C ASP A 88 13.24 16.82 -0.59
N PRO A 89 12.48 17.78 -1.19
CA PRO A 89 13.05 18.78 -2.08
C PRO A 89 14.17 19.57 -1.39
N GLY A 90 15.39 19.45 -1.87
CA GLY A 90 16.58 20.12 -1.33
C GLY A 90 17.69 19.18 -0.86
N VAL A 91 17.45 17.88 -0.82
CA VAL A 91 18.48 16.89 -0.51
C VAL A 91 19.13 16.34 -1.79
N ALA A 92 20.44 16.06 -1.74
CA ALA A 92 21.20 15.53 -2.86
C ALA A 92 20.61 14.21 -3.40
N LYS A 93 20.76 14.01 -4.71
CA LYS A 93 20.29 12.78 -5.40
C LYS A 93 20.77 11.53 -4.66
N ILE A 94 19.82 10.71 -4.22
CA ILE A 94 20.10 9.39 -3.65
C ILE A 94 20.77 8.53 -4.74
N PRO A 95 21.85 7.79 -4.43
CA PRO A 95 22.44 6.86 -5.37
C PRO A 95 21.39 5.87 -5.88
N GLY A 96 21.29 5.73 -7.20
CA GLY A 96 20.36 4.79 -7.83
C GLY A 96 20.75 3.35 -7.47
N GLY A 97 19.81 2.61 -6.88
CA GLY A 97 19.87 1.16 -6.93
C GLY A 97 19.73 0.67 -8.39
N PRO A 98 19.92 -0.64 -8.66
CA PRO A 98 19.75 -1.18 -10.00
C PRO A 98 18.34 -0.87 -10.52
N GLU A 99 18.26 -0.47 -11.79
CA GLU A 99 16.98 -0.23 -12.45
C GLU A 99 16.13 -1.53 -12.40
N PRO A 100 14.81 -1.46 -12.08
CA PRO A 100 13.96 -2.66 -12.02
C PRO A 100 14.02 -3.43 -13.34
N THR A 101 14.53 -4.64 -13.32
CA THR A 101 14.85 -5.45 -14.50
C THR A 101 13.64 -5.64 -15.42
N LEU A 102 12.46 -5.87 -14.83
CA LEU A 102 11.20 -6.07 -15.56
C LEU A 102 10.81 -4.81 -16.35
N PHE A 103 10.77 -3.65 -15.69
CA PHE A 103 10.37 -2.40 -16.34
C PHE A 103 11.42 -1.86 -17.31
N SER A 104 12.69 -2.14 -17.05
CA SER A 104 13.77 -1.86 -17.99
C SER A 104 13.68 -2.74 -19.26
N ALA A 105 13.34 -4.03 -19.10
CA ALA A 105 13.10 -4.93 -20.22
C ALA A 105 11.86 -4.51 -21.03
N ALA A 106 10.79 -4.09 -20.36
CA ALA A 106 9.58 -3.59 -21.00
C ALA A 106 9.86 -2.31 -21.81
N ALA A 107 10.58 -1.34 -21.23
CA ALA A 107 10.97 -0.12 -21.94
C ALA A 107 11.83 -0.37 -23.20
N LYS A 108 12.57 -1.47 -23.21
CA LYS A 108 13.40 -1.91 -24.36
C LYS A 108 12.66 -2.85 -25.33
N GLY A 109 11.36 -3.06 -25.13
CA GLY A 109 10.53 -3.98 -25.94
C GLY A 109 10.91 -5.46 -25.80
N LYS A 110 11.65 -5.84 -24.74
CA LYS A 110 12.07 -7.22 -24.45
C LYS A 110 11.10 -7.99 -23.57
N ALA A 111 10.12 -7.30 -22.98
CA ALA A 111 9.04 -7.88 -22.17
C ALA A 111 7.73 -7.11 -22.40
N SER A 112 6.61 -7.80 -22.29
CA SER A 112 5.28 -7.17 -22.23
C SER A 112 4.73 -7.30 -20.83
N VAL A 113 4.39 -6.19 -20.20
CA VAL A 113 3.84 -6.13 -18.86
C VAL A 113 2.37 -5.72 -18.93
N PHE A 114 1.49 -6.46 -18.29
CA PHE A 114 0.08 -6.14 -18.17
C PHE A 114 -0.29 -5.92 -16.71
N ALA A 115 -1.01 -4.84 -16.42
CA ALA A 115 -1.59 -4.59 -15.11
C ALA A 115 -2.99 -5.22 -15.04
N LEU A 116 -3.18 -6.14 -14.10
CA LEU A 116 -4.45 -6.83 -13.87
C LEU A 116 -4.96 -6.48 -12.47
N PHE A 117 -6.15 -5.87 -12.39
CA PHE A 117 -6.78 -5.52 -11.14
C PHE A 117 -7.94 -6.48 -10.84
N GLY A 118 -7.90 -7.15 -9.71
CA GLY A 118 -8.94 -8.06 -9.25
C GLY A 118 -10.24 -7.33 -8.90
N GLY A 119 -11.32 -8.09 -8.85
CA GLY A 119 -12.61 -7.64 -8.31
C GLY A 119 -12.73 -7.98 -6.82
N GLN A 120 -13.98 -7.98 -6.36
CA GLN A 120 -14.37 -8.42 -5.02
C GLN A 120 -14.30 -9.97 -4.96
N GLY A 121 -13.09 -10.49 -4.76
CA GLY A 121 -12.83 -11.93 -4.59
C GLY A 121 -12.99 -12.39 -3.14
N THR A 122 -11.93 -12.93 -2.55
CA THR A 122 -11.84 -13.20 -1.11
C THR A 122 -11.74 -11.87 -0.35
N ASN A 123 -12.88 -11.37 0.14
CA ASN A 123 -12.98 -10.07 0.81
C ASN A 123 -12.32 -10.02 2.19
N GLU A 124 -11.64 -11.07 2.60
CA GLU A 124 -11.09 -11.20 3.95
C GLU A 124 -9.63 -10.77 4.03
N VAL A 125 -8.89 -10.81 2.90
CA VAL A 125 -7.42 -10.63 2.89
C VAL A 125 -6.94 -9.27 2.40
N TYR A 126 -7.76 -8.49 1.71
CA TYR A 126 -7.32 -7.22 1.11
C TYR A 126 -6.78 -6.22 2.16
N PHE A 127 -7.34 -6.24 3.38
CA PHE A 127 -6.89 -5.34 4.44
C PHE A 127 -5.54 -5.77 5.02
N ASP A 128 -5.26 -7.07 5.07
CA ASP A 128 -3.95 -7.58 5.47
C ASP A 128 -2.88 -7.27 4.41
N GLU A 129 -3.26 -7.25 3.13
CA GLU A 129 -2.38 -6.75 2.06
C GLU A 129 -2.06 -5.26 2.24
N LEU A 130 -3.07 -4.43 2.54
CA LEU A 130 -2.87 -3.01 2.84
C LEU A 130 -2.00 -2.81 4.08
N GLN A 131 -2.21 -3.61 5.13
CA GLN A 131 -1.37 -3.61 6.33
C GLN A 131 0.09 -3.93 6.01
N ALA A 132 0.33 -4.98 5.24
CA ALA A 132 1.69 -5.38 4.85
C ALA A 132 2.42 -4.28 4.05
N LEU A 133 1.70 -3.58 3.16
CA LEU A 133 2.24 -2.43 2.45
C LEU A 133 2.52 -1.25 3.37
N TYR A 134 1.59 -0.97 4.28
CA TYR A 134 1.73 0.12 5.25
C TYR A 134 2.92 -0.09 6.17
N ASP A 135 3.10 -1.29 6.67
CA ASP A 135 4.19 -1.65 7.57
C ASP A 135 5.58 -1.42 6.97
N ILE A 136 5.72 -1.57 5.65
CA ILE A 136 7.01 -1.44 4.95
C ILE A 136 7.17 -0.06 4.31
N TYR A 137 6.10 0.47 3.71
CA TYR A 137 6.16 1.65 2.84
C TYR A 137 5.41 2.87 3.42
N LYS A 138 5.13 2.86 4.73
CA LYS A 138 4.38 3.94 5.40
C LYS A 138 4.78 5.34 4.94
N PRO A 139 6.07 5.72 4.84
CA PRO A 139 6.46 7.07 4.46
C PRO A 139 6.04 7.47 3.04
N PHE A 140 5.94 6.50 2.13
CA PHE A 140 5.51 6.75 0.75
C PHE A 140 4.00 6.84 0.59
N ILE A 141 3.26 6.09 1.41
CA ILE A 141 1.81 5.93 1.23
C ILE A 141 0.98 6.73 2.24
N ALA A 142 1.52 7.11 3.39
CA ALA A 142 0.76 7.83 4.41
C ALA A 142 0.18 9.17 3.94
N PRO A 143 0.89 10.03 3.18
CA PRO A 143 0.32 11.25 2.65
C PRO A 143 -0.86 10.99 1.68
N TYR A 144 -0.72 9.97 0.83
CA TYR A 144 -1.76 9.54 -0.10
C TYR A 144 -2.97 8.96 0.65
N LEU A 145 -2.74 8.09 1.64
CA LEU A 145 -3.81 7.55 2.48
C LEU A 145 -4.56 8.68 3.21
N SER A 146 -3.86 9.66 3.77
CA SER A 146 -4.48 10.78 4.47
C SER A 146 -5.46 11.55 3.59
N SER A 147 -5.08 11.82 2.33
CA SER A 147 -5.94 12.55 1.39
C SER A 147 -7.14 11.73 0.92
N THR A 148 -6.92 10.44 0.59
CA THR A 148 -7.97 9.56 0.07
C THR A 148 -8.96 9.12 1.14
N ILE A 149 -8.48 8.86 2.36
CA ILE A 149 -9.33 8.50 3.51
C ILE A 149 -10.22 9.68 3.91
N GLN A 150 -9.72 10.91 3.84
CA GLN A 150 -10.55 12.08 4.13
C GLN A 150 -11.79 12.15 3.22
N VAL A 151 -11.62 11.80 1.94
CA VAL A 151 -12.76 11.73 1.00
C VAL A 151 -13.77 10.67 1.42
N LEU A 152 -13.31 9.48 1.82
CA LEU A 152 -14.20 8.40 2.27
C LEU A 152 -14.93 8.78 3.57
N LYS A 153 -14.24 9.44 4.51
CA LYS A 153 -14.84 9.92 5.76
C LYS A 153 -15.94 10.94 5.50
N SER A 154 -15.64 11.98 4.69
CA SER A 154 -16.62 13.02 4.38
C SER A 154 -17.89 12.44 3.74
N LEU A 155 -17.72 11.50 2.80
CA LEU A 155 -18.86 10.84 2.18
C LEU A 155 -19.64 9.95 3.14
N ALA A 156 -18.96 9.27 4.07
CA ALA A 156 -19.61 8.47 5.10
C ALA A 156 -20.42 9.36 6.07
N GLU A 157 -20.01 10.58 6.32
CA GLU A 157 -20.71 11.55 7.19
C GLU A 157 -21.89 12.23 6.49
N GLU A 158 -21.81 12.43 5.16
CA GLU A 158 -22.85 13.10 4.36
C GLU A 158 -24.07 12.22 4.08
N GLU A 159 -23.91 10.90 4.04
CA GLU A 159 -24.99 9.97 3.72
C GLU A 159 -25.85 9.65 4.98
N GLU A 160 -27.14 9.94 4.93
CA GLU A 160 -28.04 9.65 6.06
C GLU A 160 -28.10 8.17 6.44
N ASP A 161 -27.91 7.27 5.48
CA ASP A 161 -27.89 5.83 5.67
C ASP A 161 -26.55 5.28 6.18
N THR A 162 -25.53 6.11 6.33
CA THR A 162 -24.16 5.68 6.71
C THR A 162 -24.06 5.15 8.12
N THR A 163 -24.88 5.62 9.03
CA THR A 163 -24.97 5.07 10.40
C THR A 163 -25.32 3.58 10.41
N TYR A 164 -25.95 3.09 9.36
CA TYR A 164 -26.31 1.68 9.21
C TYR A 164 -25.22 0.84 8.53
N TYR A 165 -24.59 1.35 7.47
CA TYR A 165 -23.62 0.60 6.70
C TYR A 165 -22.16 0.94 7.04
N CYS A 166 -21.90 2.15 7.50
CA CYS A 166 -20.56 2.65 7.82
C CYS A 166 -20.39 2.92 9.32
N THR A 167 -20.92 2.05 10.18
CA THR A 167 -20.98 2.22 11.65
C THR A 167 -19.61 2.55 12.29
N TYR A 168 -18.51 1.99 11.77
CA TYR A 168 -17.17 2.27 12.27
C TYR A 168 -16.45 3.34 11.42
N GLY A 169 -17.11 3.93 10.42
CA GLY A 169 -16.52 4.90 9.52
C GLY A 169 -15.36 4.35 8.69
N PHE A 170 -14.38 5.22 8.38
CA PHE A 170 -13.18 4.91 7.59
C PHE A 170 -11.91 5.40 8.30
N ASP A 171 -11.73 5.11 9.59
CA ASP A 171 -10.52 5.46 10.34
C ASP A 171 -9.33 4.52 10.01
N ILE A 172 -9.10 4.31 8.72
CA ILE A 172 -8.18 3.30 8.18
C ILE A 172 -6.76 3.45 8.75
N ILE A 173 -6.25 4.69 8.88
CA ILE A 173 -4.91 4.91 9.46
C ILE A 173 -4.86 4.43 10.90
N LYS A 174 -5.89 4.68 11.71
CA LYS A 174 -5.95 4.17 13.09
C LYS A 174 -5.98 2.64 13.12
N TRP A 175 -6.72 2.02 12.19
CA TRP A 175 -6.81 0.55 12.10
C TRP A 175 -5.50 -0.09 11.65
N LEU A 176 -4.68 0.64 10.87
CA LEU A 176 -3.35 0.22 10.43
C LEU A 176 -2.29 0.45 11.52
N ASP A 177 -2.38 1.55 12.27
CA ASP A 177 -1.44 1.86 13.36
C ASP A 177 -1.70 1.00 14.60
N ASP A 178 -2.96 0.66 14.88
CA ASP A 178 -3.37 -0.18 16.01
C ASP A 178 -4.35 -1.27 15.57
N PRO A 179 -3.87 -2.50 15.36
CA PRO A 179 -4.71 -3.63 14.96
C PRO A 179 -5.86 -3.96 15.94
N SER A 180 -5.78 -3.53 17.20
CA SER A 180 -6.85 -3.71 18.18
C SER A 180 -8.09 -2.85 17.88
N LEU A 181 -7.93 -1.77 17.13
CA LEU A 181 -8.99 -0.87 16.68
C LEU A 181 -9.62 -1.29 15.34
N ARG A 182 -9.06 -2.33 14.70
CA ARG A 182 -9.56 -2.83 13.42
C ARG A 182 -10.97 -3.38 13.58
N PRO A 183 -11.92 -3.00 12.72
CA PRO A 183 -13.25 -3.58 12.71
C PRO A 183 -13.24 -5.08 12.42
N SER A 184 -14.34 -5.74 12.75
CA SER A 184 -14.50 -7.16 12.50
C SER A 184 -14.46 -7.51 11.01
N VAL A 185 -14.05 -8.74 10.67
CA VAL A 185 -14.02 -9.25 9.30
C VAL A 185 -15.37 -9.08 8.59
N PRO A 186 -16.54 -9.38 9.19
CA PRO A 186 -17.83 -9.15 8.56
C PRO A 186 -18.08 -7.68 8.16
N TYR A 187 -17.62 -6.71 8.96
CA TYR A 187 -17.71 -5.30 8.62
C TYR A 187 -16.83 -4.97 7.42
N LEU A 188 -15.55 -5.35 7.46
CA LEU A 188 -14.60 -5.12 6.37
C LEU A 188 -15.02 -5.82 5.07
N ALA A 189 -15.70 -6.97 5.15
CA ALA A 189 -16.20 -7.70 3.99
C ALA A 189 -17.51 -7.15 3.43
N SER A 190 -18.22 -6.28 4.16
CA SER A 190 -19.47 -5.68 3.68
C SER A 190 -19.23 -4.84 2.43
N VAL A 191 -20.18 -4.84 1.50
CA VAL A 191 -20.00 -4.24 0.16
C VAL A 191 -19.68 -2.73 0.23
N PRO A 192 -20.36 -1.91 1.07
CA PRO A 192 -20.06 -0.48 1.19
C PRO A 192 -18.64 -0.18 1.66
N ILE A 193 -18.03 -1.12 2.39
CA ILE A 193 -16.68 -0.98 2.96
C ILE A 193 -15.64 -1.64 2.05
N SER A 194 -15.90 -2.87 1.61
CA SER A 194 -14.92 -3.63 0.81
C SER A 194 -14.69 -3.02 -0.58
N PHE A 195 -15.72 -2.47 -1.23
CA PHE A 195 -15.57 -1.86 -2.56
C PHE A 195 -14.52 -0.74 -2.58
N PRO A 196 -14.66 0.34 -1.80
CA PRO A 196 -13.66 1.40 -1.79
C PRO A 196 -12.32 0.93 -1.22
N LEU A 197 -12.29 0.02 -0.23
CA LEU A 197 -11.05 -0.38 0.39
C LEU A 197 -10.22 -1.35 -0.46
N ILE A 198 -10.84 -2.24 -1.23
CA ILE A 198 -10.14 -3.06 -2.23
C ILE A 198 -9.55 -2.14 -3.32
N GLY A 199 -10.33 -1.18 -3.81
CA GLY A 199 -9.83 -0.18 -4.75
C GLY A 199 -8.66 0.61 -4.19
N LEU A 200 -8.76 1.08 -2.94
CA LEU A 200 -7.68 1.78 -2.24
C LEU A 200 -6.42 0.91 -2.14
N THR A 201 -6.56 -0.36 -1.74
CA THR A 201 -5.42 -1.30 -1.64
C THR A 201 -4.72 -1.47 -2.99
N GLN A 202 -5.48 -1.66 -4.07
CA GLN A 202 -4.93 -1.78 -5.43
C GLN A 202 -4.19 -0.52 -5.88
N LEU A 203 -4.75 0.65 -5.57
CA LEU A 203 -4.12 1.93 -5.90
C LEU A 203 -2.86 2.18 -5.06
N VAL A 204 -2.86 1.77 -3.79
CA VAL A 204 -1.65 1.79 -2.94
C VAL A 204 -0.58 0.85 -3.49
N GLN A 205 -0.92 -0.36 -3.94
CA GLN A 205 0.03 -1.27 -4.59
C GLN A 205 0.69 -0.61 -5.80
N TYR A 206 -0.10 0.03 -6.67
CA TYR A 206 0.44 0.75 -7.82
C TYR A 206 1.34 1.92 -7.43
N LEU A 207 0.92 2.72 -6.44
CA LEU A 207 1.71 3.83 -5.90
C LEU A 207 3.06 3.36 -5.36
N VAL A 208 3.07 2.25 -4.59
CA VAL A 208 4.30 1.65 -4.07
C VAL A 208 5.23 1.24 -5.20
N ILE A 209 4.72 0.60 -6.25
CA ILE A 209 5.53 0.23 -7.42
C ILE A 209 6.15 1.49 -8.05
N CYS A 210 5.38 2.57 -8.24
CA CYS A 210 5.90 3.84 -8.76
C CYS A 210 7.04 4.38 -7.88
N LYS A 211 6.83 4.45 -6.57
CA LYS A 211 7.81 5.01 -5.62
C LYS A 211 9.07 4.16 -5.52
N VAL A 212 8.93 2.84 -5.45
CA VAL A 212 10.06 1.89 -5.39
C VAL A 212 10.85 1.89 -6.70
N ALA A 213 10.15 1.90 -7.83
CA ALA A 213 10.78 1.97 -9.16
C ALA A 213 11.31 3.38 -9.50
N ARG A 214 11.00 4.39 -8.70
CA ARG A 214 11.34 5.81 -8.94
C ARG A 214 10.77 6.33 -10.27
N LEU A 215 9.58 5.92 -10.59
CA LEU A 215 8.84 6.31 -11.79
C LEU A 215 7.62 7.12 -11.37
N THR A 216 7.27 8.12 -12.16
CA THR A 216 5.95 8.73 -12.07
C THR A 216 4.88 7.74 -12.56
N PRO A 217 3.59 7.92 -12.21
CA PRO A 217 2.51 7.10 -12.74
C PRO A 217 2.51 7.02 -14.26
N GLY A 218 2.76 8.13 -14.97
CA GLY A 218 2.84 8.16 -16.43
C GLY A 218 4.04 7.40 -16.99
N GLU A 219 5.22 7.51 -16.37
CA GLU A 219 6.41 6.75 -16.78
C GLU A 219 6.23 5.25 -16.56
N LEU A 220 5.58 4.83 -15.47
CA LEU A 220 5.25 3.43 -15.24
C LEU A 220 4.20 2.95 -16.24
N CYS A 221 3.14 3.73 -16.45
CA CYS A 221 2.08 3.43 -17.44
C CYS A 221 2.66 3.24 -18.85
N ALA A 222 3.62 4.08 -19.27
CA ALA A 222 4.29 3.97 -20.56
C ALA A 222 5.13 2.67 -20.72
N ARG A 223 5.45 1.98 -19.62
CA ARG A 223 6.15 0.68 -19.63
C ARG A 223 5.22 -0.52 -19.54
N ILE A 224 3.91 -0.27 -19.43
CA ILE A 224 2.87 -1.29 -19.35
C ILE A 224 2.20 -1.40 -20.73
N SER A 225 2.16 -2.62 -21.27
CA SER A 225 1.56 -2.91 -22.59
C SER A 225 0.03 -2.81 -22.58
N GLY A 226 -0.61 -2.93 -21.41
CA GLY A 226 -2.05 -2.80 -21.23
C GLY A 226 -2.45 -2.94 -19.77
N ALA A 227 -3.62 -2.42 -19.44
CA ALA A 227 -4.24 -2.56 -18.14
C ALA A 227 -5.69 -3.04 -18.29
N THR A 228 -6.12 -3.91 -17.39
CA THR A 228 -7.52 -4.35 -17.33
C THR A 228 -7.90 -4.64 -15.89
N GLY A 229 -9.20 -4.75 -15.64
CA GLY A 229 -9.73 -5.09 -14.32
C GLY A 229 -10.97 -5.97 -14.44
N HIS A 230 -11.18 -6.80 -13.44
CA HIS A 230 -12.42 -7.54 -13.27
C HIS A 230 -13.34 -6.79 -12.31
N SER A 231 -14.62 -6.60 -12.68
CA SER A 231 -15.61 -5.91 -11.85
C SER A 231 -15.10 -4.53 -11.39
N GLN A 232 -15.08 -4.25 -10.09
CA GLN A 232 -14.55 -2.99 -9.54
C GLN A 232 -13.09 -2.71 -9.88
N GLY A 233 -12.27 -3.74 -10.14
CA GLY A 233 -10.88 -3.57 -10.54
C GLY A 233 -10.70 -2.79 -11.84
N LEU A 234 -11.74 -2.71 -12.69
CA LEU A 234 -11.74 -1.84 -13.87
C LEU A 234 -11.53 -0.37 -13.49
N VAL A 235 -12.07 0.07 -12.35
CA VAL A 235 -11.92 1.45 -11.87
C VAL A 235 -10.45 1.75 -11.57
N SER A 236 -9.74 0.83 -10.91
CA SER A 236 -8.29 0.95 -10.65
C SER A 236 -7.48 0.99 -11.96
N ALA A 237 -7.85 0.18 -12.95
CA ALA A 237 -7.21 0.20 -14.27
C ALA A 237 -7.41 1.55 -14.98
N VAL A 238 -8.59 2.17 -14.86
CA VAL A 238 -8.87 3.51 -15.41
C VAL A 238 -8.03 4.57 -14.71
N VAL A 239 -7.90 4.53 -13.38
CA VAL A 239 -7.04 5.47 -12.63
C VAL A 239 -5.60 5.37 -13.10
N LEU A 240 -5.07 4.15 -13.27
CA LEU A 240 -3.73 3.93 -13.80
C LEU A 240 -3.56 4.57 -15.17
N ALA A 241 -4.47 4.30 -16.09
CA ALA A 241 -4.38 4.80 -17.48
C ALA A 241 -4.56 6.32 -17.59
N ALA A 242 -5.34 6.93 -16.70
CA ALA A 242 -5.65 8.37 -16.71
C ALA A 242 -4.65 9.23 -15.93
N SER A 243 -3.66 8.64 -15.26
CA SER A 243 -2.77 9.37 -14.35
C SER A 243 -1.35 9.45 -14.88
N THR A 244 -0.82 10.67 -15.00
CA THR A 244 0.54 10.91 -15.50
C THR A 244 1.49 11.39 -14.41
N THR A 245 0.98 12.13 -13.41
CA THR A 245 1.75 12.64 -12.26
C THR A 245 1.18 12.07 -10.96
N PHE A 246 1.89 12.25 -9.85
CA PHE A 246 1.38 11.86 -8.52
C PHE A 246 0.16 12.69 -8.12
N GLU A 247 0.08 13.95 -8.52
CA GLU A 247 -1.06 14.83 -8.29
C GLU A 247 -2.30 14.31 -9.04
N SER A 248 -2.18 14.07 -10.35
CA SER A 248 -3.29 13.52 -11.15
C SER A 248 -3.70 12.12 -10.68
N PHE A 249 -2.74 11.30 -10.21
CA PHE A 249 -3.04 10.01 -9.61
C PHE A 249 -3.87 10.14 -8.34
N ASN A 250 -3.50 11.06 -7.44
CA ASN A 250 -4.26 11.32 -6.21
C ASN A 250 -5.67 11.83 -6.51
N GLU A 251 -5.81 12.79 -7.43
CA GLU A 251 -7.12 13.32 -7.85
C GLU A 251 -8.02 12.24 -8.44
N ASN A 252 -7.49 11.45 -9.38
CA ASN A 252 -8.25 10.39 -10.03
C ASN A 252 -8.60 9.26 -9.03
N SER A 253 -7.72 8.96 -8.09
CA SER A 253 -8.00 8.03 -6.99
C SER A 253 -9.15 8.52 -6.11
N CYS A 254 -9.17 9.79 -5.74
CA CYS A 254 -10.28 10.37 -4.97
C CYS A 254 -11.62 10.25 -5.71
N LYS A 255 -11.64 10.52 -7.04
CA LYS A 255 -12.84 10.35 -7.88
C LYS A 255 -13.28 8.88 -7.95
N ALA A 256 -12.31 7.97 -8.12
CA ALA A 256 -12.56 6.53 -8.16
C ALA A 256 -13.14 6.00 -6.84
N LEU A 257 -12.58 6.41 -5.71
CA LEU A 257 -13.06 6.00 -4.39
C LEU A 257 -14.46 6.54 -4.09
N LYS A 258 -14.79 7.77 -4.53
CA LYS A 258 -16.17 8.29 -4.48
C LYS A 258 -17.13 7.39 -5.26
N TRP A 259 -16.76 7.01 -6.47
CA TRP A 259 -17.59 6.13 -7.29
C TRP A 259 -17.76 4.75 -6.64
N LEU A 260 -16.67 4.20 -6.06
CA LEU A 260 -16.69 2.88 -5.42
C LEU A 260 -17.55 2.85 -4.16
N ILE A 261 -17.51 3.87 -3.29
CA ILE A 261 -18.36 3.91 -2.10
C ILE A 261 -19.84 4.01 -2.48
N PHE A 262 -20.20 4.88 -3.43
CA PHE A 262 -21.59 4.97 -3.90
C PHE A 262 -22.06 3.68 -4.56
N SER A 263 -21.23 3.03 -5.36
CA SER A 263 -21.55 1.74 -5.96
C SER A 263 -21.73 0.66 -4.90
N GLY A 264 -20.90 0.65 -3.87
CA GLY A 264 -21.01 -0.27 -2.73
C GLY A 264 -22.30 -0.05 -1.93
N LEU A 265 -22.62 1.20 -1.61
CA LEU A 265 -23.86 1.57 -0.93
C LEU A 265 -25.12 1.16 -1.74
N ARG A 266 -25.14 1.45 -3.02
CA ARG A 266 -26.25 1.05 -3.90
C ARG A 266 -26.36 -0.46 -4.05
N GLY A 267 -25.22 -1.15 -4.16
CA GLY A 267 -25.18 -2.61 -4.17
C GLY A 267 -25.79 -3.21 -2.90
N GLN A 268 -25.42 -2.68 -1.75
CA GLN A 268 -25.95 -3.15 -0.45
C GLN A 268 -27.44 -2.84 -0.28
N GLN A 269 -27.91 -1.67 -0.75
CA GLN A 269 -29.34 -1.31 -0.71
C GLN A 269 -30.18 -2.22 -1.62
N THR A 270 -29.63 -2.60 -2.78
CA THR A 270 -30.35 -3.43 -3.77
C THR A 270 -30.31 -4.91 -3.39
N PHE A 271 -29.20 -5.36 -2.82
CA PHE A 271 -28.98 -6.74 -2.38
C PHE A 271 -28.64 -6.75 -0.89
N PRO A 272 -29.63 -6.60 -0.01
CA PRO A 272 -29.41 -6.61 1.43
C PRO A 272 -28.80 -7.94 1.86
N VAL A 273 -27.86 -7.89 2.82
CA VAL A 273 -27.24 -9.09 3.38
C VAL A 273 -28.32 -9.93 4.03
N VAL A 274 -28.49 -11.15 3.56
CA VAL A 274 -29.34 -12.13 4.20
C VAL A 274 -28.58 -12.71 5.37
N SER A 275 -29.01 -12.44 6.59
CA SER A 275 -28.46 -13.13 7.77
C SER A 275 -28.81 -14.62 7.69
N VAL A 276 -27.77 -15.46 7.56
CA VAL A 276 -27.94 -16.90 7.74
C VAL A 276 -28.00 -17.14 9.24
N GLU A 277 -29.17 -17.47 9.77
CA GLU A 277 -29.26 -17.91 11.16
C GLU A 277 -28.45 -19.20 11.34
N PRO A 278 -27.56 -19.28 12.35
CA PRO A 278 -26.63 -20.41 12.49
C PRO A 278 -27.28 -21.75 12.84
N ASN A 279 -28.59 -21.80 13.09
CA ASN A 279 -29.26 -22.93 13.70
C ASN A 279 -30.14 -23.78 12.77
N LEU A 280 -30.19 -23.49 11.48
CA LEU A 280 -30.93 -24.34 10.54
C LEU A 280 -29.95 -24.96 9.56
N GLY A 281 -29.62 -26.22 9.79
CA GLY A 281 -28.69 -27.02 9.00
C GLY A 281 -29.12 -27.31 7.54
N GLN A 282 -29.95 -26.48 6.97
CA GLN A 282 -30.23 -26.35 5.53
C GLN A 282 -30.43 -24.87 5.25
N GLY A 283 -29.64 -24.29 4.35
CA GLY A 283 -29.67 -22.88 3.99
C GLY A 283 -31.03 -22.48 3.39
N HIS A 284 -31.91 -21.98 4.19
CA HIS A 284 -33.10 -21.25 3.73
C HIS A 284 -32.70 -19.78 3.52
N TRP A 285 -32.73 -19.35 2.29
CA TRP A 285 -32.61 -17.94 1.92
C TRP A 285 -33.94 -17.25 2.26
N SER A 286 -34.01 -16.55 3.36
CA SER A 286 -35.14 -15.67 3.69
C SER A 286 -34.80 -14.25 3.25
N LEU A 287 -35.54 -13.73 2.27
CA LEU A 287 -35.50 -12.31 1.95
C LEU A 287 -36.06 -11.52 3.14
N PRO A 288 -35.43 -10.44 3.60
CA PRO A 288 -36.03 -9.56 4.56
C PRO A 288 -37.33 -9.00 3.99
N HIS A 289 -38.41 -9.08 4.75
CA HIS A 289 -39.65 -8.46 4.37
C HIS A 289 -39.44 -6.96 4.16
N ALA A 290 -39.60 -6.50 2.93
CA ALA A 290 -39.69 -5.09 2.63
C ALA A 290 -40.84 -4.51 3.46
N HIS A 291 -40.51 -3.70 4.46
CA HIS A 291 -41.50 -2.85 5.11
C HIS A 291 -41.99 -1.88 4.03
N ALA A 292 -43.14 -2.18 3.44
CA ALA A 292 -43.87 -1.26 2.61
C ALA A 292 -44.16 0.00 3.47
N ARG A 293 -43.40 1.07 3.20
CA ARG A 293 -43.79 2.40 3.70
C ARG A 293 -45.04 2.78 2.91
N ARG A 294 -46.14 2.96 3.66
CA ARG A 294 -47.35 3.65 3.20
C ARG A 294 -47.13 5.15 3.23
#